data_209928dae9d1c43f323986c4abf859bc
#
_entry.id   209928dae9d1c43f323986c4abf859bc
#
_cell.length_a   1.000
_cell.length_b   1.000
_cell.length_c   1.000
_cell.angle_alpha   90.00
_cell.angle_beta   90.00
_cell.angle_gamma   90.00
#
_symmetry.space_group_name_H-M   'P 1'
#
loop_
_entity.id
_entity.type
_entity.pdbx_description
1 polymer ?
#
loop_
_entity_poly.entity_id
_entity_poly.type
_entity_poly.pdbx_seq_one_letter_code
_entity_poly.pdbx_strand_id
1 'polypeptide(L)'
;QYISPKNIKFKRFVENLISKKILKKWPGKHLFLKENIKENKKHIKIIGKNGNNAISKYLLKDINCFFNSEVTNILHKNSIWQLTFNDGSKKFYKSIILTCPFPQLKKLSKKYIKNSFINQKIKMEANITIMMVVKNLGSKISSYFFSDSVLGWAAYENSKKRFKSNYDLWTLQSTPKWANKVINNNRINKLQNSKILIDKFFKLTGFKNSKILYSKNHGWKYAFNSNPLKIKSYWNSSLRLGVCADWFVGSRLESGWLSAKDLSLKIK
;
A
#
# COMPACT_ATOMS: atom_id res chain seq x y z
N GLN A 1 4.87 0.08 7.39
CA GLN A 1 3.44 -0.26 7.23
C GLN A 1 3.01 -1.26 8.29
N TYR A 2 1.76 -1.22 8.68
CA TYR A 2 1.17 -2.08 9.71
C TYR A 2 -0.33 -2.26 9.44
N ILE A 3 -0.93 -3.22 10.12
CA ILE A 3 -2.35 -3.56 10.04
C ILE A 3 -3.00 -3.17 11.37
N SER A 4 -4.17 -2.52 11.29
CA SER A 4 -5.05 -2.22 12.42
C SER A 4 -6.47 -2.62 12.02
N PRO A 5 -6.89 -3.87 12.25
CA PRO A 5 -8.18 -4.39 11.84
C PRO A 5 -9.30 -3.71 12.63
N LYS A 6 -10.37 -3.32 11.93
CA LYS A 6 -11.59 -2.73 12.51
C LYS A 6 -12.80 -3.65 12.33
N ASN A 7 -12.96 -4.22 11.13
CA ASN A 7 -14.06 -5.11 10.81
C ASN A 7 -13.89 -6.46 11.52
N ILE A 8 -14.93 -6.98 12.13
CA ILE A 8 -14.89 -8.22 12.93
C ILE A 8 -14.44 -9.44 12.10
N LYS A 9 -14.92 -9.57 10.85
CA LYS A 9 -14.54 -10.69 9.96
C LYS A 9 -13.07 -10.60 9.56
N PHE A 10 -12.59 -9.39 9.26
CA PHE A 10 -11.18 -9.16 8.94
C PHE A 10 -10.28 -9.35 10.18
N LYS A 11 -10.75 -9.00 11.37
CA LYS A 11 -10.05 -9.27 12.64
C LYS A 11 -9.83 -10.76 12.84
N ARG A 12 -10.86 -11.60 12.67
CA ARG A 12 -10.76 -13.06 12.73
C ARG A 12 -9.77 -13.62 11.69
N PHE A 13 -9.79 -13.09 10.47
CA PHE A 13 -8.83 -13.46 9.44
C PHE A 13 -7.39 -13.14 9.86
N VAL A 14 -7.14 -11.95 10.41
CA VAL A 14 -5.83 -11.54 10.92
C VAL A 14 -5.37 -12.39 12.10
N GLU A 15 -6.27 -12.73 13.03
CA GLU A 15 -5.99 -13.61 14.15
C GLU A 15 -5.58 -15.03 13.70
N ASN A 16 -6.25 -15.57 12.70
CA ASN A 16 -5.84 -16.83 12.05
C ASN A 16 -4.44 -16.75 11.42
N LEU A 17 -4.10 -15.62 10.78
CA LEU A 17 -2.76 -15.44 10.23
C LEU A 17 -1.68 -15.25 11.30
N ILE A 18 -2.04 -14.75 12.47
CA ILE A 18 -1.14 -14.68 13.63
C ILE A 18 -0.89 -16.09 14.18
N SER A 19 -1.93 -16.92 14.37
CA SER A 19 -1.80 -18.31 14.83
C SER A 19 -0.92 -19.13 13.87
N LYS A 20 -1.04 -18.90 12.57
CA LYS A 20 -0.19 -19.51 11.53
C LYS A 20 1.22 -18.89 11.42
N LYS A 21 1.58 -17.98 12.30
CA LYS A 21 2.88 -17.29 12.31
C LYS A 21 3.23 -16.53 11.03
N ILE A 22 2.24 -16.17 10.21
CA ILE A 22 2.39 -15.31 9.03
C ILE A 22 2.48 -13.84 9.43
N LEU A 23 1.67 -13.47 10.41
CA LEU A 23 1.66 -12.15 11.03
C LEU A 23 2.16 -12.22 12.47
N LYS A 24 2.56 -11.08 13.00
CA LYS A 24 2.91 -10.91 14.42
C LYS A 24 2.51 -9.53 14.92
N LYS A 25 2.34 -9.41 16.24
CA LYS A 25 2.18 -8.12 16.91
C LYS A 25 3.47 -7.32 16.79
N TRP A 26 3.36 -6.01 16.62
CA TRP A 26 4.45 -5.07 16.67
C TRP A 26 4.32 -4.22 17.92
N PRO A 27 4.88 -4.69 19.04
CA PRO A 27 4.89 -3.96 20.30
C PRO A 27 5.82 -2.75 20.21
N GLY A 28 5.71 -1.85 21.15
CA GLY A 28 6.58 -0.69 21.31
C GLY A 28 5.82 0.61 21.40
N LYS A 29 6.56 1.69 21.56
CA LYS A 29 6.01 3.05 21.67
C LYS A 29 5.77 3.62 20.28
N HIS A 30 4.59 4.17 20.06
CA HIS A 30 4.20 4.83 18.82
C HIS A 30 3.76 6.25 19.17
N LEU A 31 4.59 7.24 18.85
CA LEU A 31 4.35 8.62 19.21
C LEU A 31 3.57 9.35 18.11
N PHE A 32 2.70 10.24 18.54
CA PHE A 32 2.08 11.26 17.70
C PHE A 32 2.71 12.61 18.09
N LEU A 33 3.38 13.23 17.14
CA LEU A 33 4.02 14.53 17.31
C LEU A 33 3.15 15.61 16.67
N LYS A 34 2.52 16.42 17.49
CA LYS A 34 1.72 17.57 17.08
C LYS A 34 2.22 18.78 17.87
N GLU A 35 2.80 19.77 17.20
CA GLU A 35 3.18 21.10 17.75
C GLU A 35 3.56 21.08 19.24
N ASN A 36 4.64 20.37 19.60
CA ASN A 36 5.15 20.17 20.96
C ASN A 36 4.37 19.21 21.88
N ILE A 37 3.30 18.58 21.42
CA ILE A 37 2.56 17.56 22.19
C ILE A 37 3.02 16.16 21.77
N LYS A 38 3.45 15.36 22.75
CA LYS A 38 3.81 13.95 22.54
C LYS A 38 2.74 13.04 23.12
N GLU A 39 1.88 12.49 22.28
CA GLU A 39 0.91 11.48 22.69
C GLU A 39 1.41 10.07 22.43
N ASN A 40 1.31 9.19 23.43
CA ASN A 40 1.58 7.78 23.29
C ASN A 40 0.29 7.01 23.02
N LYS A 41 0.09 6.56 21.77
CA LYS A 41 -1.05 5.70 21.45
C LYS A 41 -0.69 4.24 21.64
N LYS A 42 -1.19 3.64 22.73
CA LYS A 42 -1.09 2.20 23.02
C LYS A 42 -2.02 1.37 22.12
N HIS A 43 -1.80 1.40 20.80
CA HIS A 43 -2.52 0.51 19.89
C HIS A 43 -1.60 -0.59 19.39
N ILE A 44 -2.02 -1.84 19.59
CA ILE A 44 -1.32 -2.99 19.04
C ILE A 44 -1.36 -2.90 17.51
N LYS A 45 -0.20 -2.73 16.90
CA LYS A 45 -0.03 -2.81 15.46
C LYS A 45 0.35 -4.24 15.07
N ILE A 46 -0.11 -4.68 13.93
CA ILE A 46 0.17 -6.02 13.40
C ILE A 46 0.99 -5.87 12.13
N ILE A 47 2.00 -6.70 11.97
CA ILE A 47 2.91 -6.66 10.82
C ILE A 47 3.13 -8.07 10.28
N GLY A 48 3.52 -8.16 9.00
CA GLY A 48 4.02 -9.42 8.45
C GLY A 48 5.28 -9.86 9.18
N LYS A 49 5.38 -11.14 9.53
CA LYS A 49 6.51 -11.68 10.29
C LYS A 49 7.83 -11.47 9.53
N ASN A 50 7.87 -11.86 8.26
CA ASN A 50 9.08 -11.84 7.44
C ASN A 50 9.12 -10.67 6.43
N GLY A 51 8.07 -9.85 6.35
CA GLY A 51 7.98 -8.72 5.42
C GLY A 51 6.56 -8.20 5.26
N ASN A 52 6.43 -7.06 4.58
CA ASN A 52 5.12 -6.44 4.36
C ASN A 52 4.25 -7.25 3.39
N ASN A 53 4.84 -8.09 2.56
CA ASN A 53 4.18 -8.97 1.60
C ASN A 53 3.85 -10.38 2.14
N ALA A 54 3.99 -10.62 3.45
CA ALA A 54 3.77 -11.94 4.05
C ALA A 54 2.36 -12.49 3.78
N ILE A 55 1.33 -11.64 3.85
CA ILE A 55 -0.05 -12.05 3.54
C ILE A 55 -0.18 -12.46 2.08
N SER A 56 0.30 -11.63 1.15
CA SER A 56 0.23 -11.92 -0.28
C SER A 56 0.96 -13.21 -0.62
N LYS A 57 2.16 -13.42 -0.10
CA LYS A 57 2.91 -14.68 -0.28
C LYS A 57 2.16 -15.89 0.23
N TYR A 58 1.52 -15.77 1.41
CA TYR A 58 0.73 -16.85 1.98
C TYR A 58 -0.51 -17.19 1.14
N LEU A 59 -1.25 -16.17 0.70
CA LEU A 59 -2.47 -16.34 -0.09
C LEU A 59 -2.20 -16.84 -1.51
N LEU A 60 -1.03 -16.55 -2.06
CA LEU A 60 -0.64 -16.92 -3.43
C LEU A 60 0.18 -18.21 -3.50
N LYS A 61 0.36 -18.92 -2.37
CA LYS A 61 1.25 -20.10 -2.29
C LYS A 61 0.94 -21.16 -3.34
N ASP A 62 -0.37 -21.43 -3.55
CA ASP A 62 -0.84 -22.47 -4.45
C ASP A 62 -1.49 -21.89 -5.73
N ILE A 63 -1.14 -20.66 -6.09
CA ILE A 63 -1.68 -19.95 -7.26
C ILE A 63 -0.55 -19.65 -8.24
N ASN A 64 -0.76 -19.95 -9.52
CA ASN A 64 0.18 -19.60 -10.58
C ASN A 64 0.29 -18.08 -10.72
N CYS A 65 1.46 -17.54 -10.39
CA CYS A 65 1.74 -16.12 -10.44
C CYS A 65 2.73 -15.81 -11.57
N PHE A 66 2.40 -14.84 -12.40
CA PHE A 66 3.28 -14.33 -13.45
C PHE A 66 3.75 -12.93 -13.03
N PHE A 67 5.04 -12.82 -12.73
CA PHE A 67 5.68 -11.55 -12.36
C PHE A 67 6.30 -10.89 -13.59
N ASN A 68 6.56 -9.58 -13.51
CA ASN A 68 7.09 -8.77 -14.62
C ASN A 68 6.23 -8.84 -15.90
N SER A 69 4.95 -9.13 -15.74
CA SER A 69 3.98 -9.36 -16.82
C SER A 69 2.91 -8.27 -16.75
N GLU A 70 3.19 -7.11 -17.33
CA GLU A 70 2.24 -6.00 -17.37
C GLU A 70 1.20 -6.23 -18.47
N VAL A 71 -0.08 -6.23 -18.11
CA VAL A 71 -1.18 -6.27 -19.06
C VAL A 71 -1.37 -4.88 -19.67
N THR A 72 -1.12 -4.75 -20.96
CA THR A 72 -1.22 -3.48 -21.71
C THR A 72 -2.57 -3.30 -22.38
N ASN A 73 -3.24 -4.40 -22.74
CA ASN A 73 -4.57 -4.38 -23.37
C ASN A 73 -5.39 -5.61 -22.97
N ILE A 74 -6.72 -5.43 -22.94
CA ILE A 74 -7.69 -6.51 -22.79
C ILE A 74 -8.72 -6.43 -23.94
N LEU A 75 -9.10 -7.57 -24.50
CA LEU A 75 -10.11 -7.69 -25.54
C LEU A 75 -11.06 -8.85 -25.19
N HIS A 76 -12.36 -8.60 -25.28
CA HIS A 76 -13.39 -9.63 -25.13
C HIS A 76 -14.00 -9.94 -26.48
N LYS A 77 -13.92 -11.20 -26.92
CA LYS A 77 -14.48 -11.72 -28.16
C LYS A 77 -14.88 -13.19 -27.98
N ASN A 78 -16.02 -13.59 -28.52
CA ASN A 78 -16.53 -14.97 -28.45
C ASN A 78 -16.53 -15.54 -27.03
N SER A 79 -17.00 -14.76 -26.04
CA SER A 79 -17.03 -15.10 -24.62
C SER A 79 -15.65 -15.41 -23.97
N ILE A 80 -14.56 -15.02 -24.60
CA ILE A 80 -13.19 -15.21 -24.14
C ILE A 80 -12.50 -13.86 -24.01
N TRP A 81 -11.75 -13.67 -22.94
CA TRP A 81 -10.85 -12.56 -22.72
C TRP A 81 -9.47 -12.87 -23.27
N GLN A 82 -8.96 -12.03 -24.15
CA GLN A 82 -7.58 -12.00 -24.57
C GLN A 82 -6.85 -10.89 -23.78
N LEU A 83 -5.81 -11.25 -23.08
CA LEU A 83 -4.91 -10.30 -22.43
C LEU A 83 -3.63 -10.19 -23.25
N THR A 84 -3.22 -8.95 -23.57
CA THR A 84 -1.94 -8.68 -24.23
C THR A 84 -0.98 -8.11 -23.19
N PHE A 85 0.22 -8.63 -23.15
CA PHE A 85 1.26 -8.23 -22.19
C PHE A 85 2.27 -7.26 -22.83
N ASN A 86 3.13 -6.67 -21.99
CA ASN A 86 4.16 -5.72 -22.42
C ASN A 86 5.24 -6.29 -23.34
N ASP A 87 5.42 -7.62 -23.34
CA ASP A 87 6.30 -8.38 -24.24
C ASP A 87 5.62 -8.80 -25.56
N GLY A 88 4.36 -8.37 -25.77
CA GLY A 88 3.55 -8.73 -26.93
C GLY A 88 2.85 -10.09 -26.82
N SER A 89 3.17 -10.91 -25.82
CA SER A 89 2.52 -12.20 -25.62
C SER A 89 1.03 -12.05 -25.31
N LYS A 90 0.25 -13.10 -25.61
CA LYS A 90 -1.19 -13.13 -25.40
C LYS A 90 -1.59 -14.34 -24.57
N LYS A 91 -2.52 -14.16 -23.66
CA LYS A 91 -3.16 -15.26 -22.91
C LYS A 91 -4.67 -15.11 -22.94
N PHE A 92 -5.38 -16.23 -22.85
CA PHE A 92 -6.83 -16.31 -23.02
C PHE A 92 -7.50 -16.86 -21.76
N TYR A 93 -8.60 -16.23 -21.34
CA TYR A 93 -9.30 -16.60 -20.11
C TYR A 93 -10.82 -16.47 -20.28
N LYS A 94 -11.57 -17.34 -19.61
CA LYS A 94 -13.05 -17.27 -19.57
C LYS A 94 -13.55 -16.10 -18.70
N SER A 95 -12.79 -15.75 -17.67
CA SER A 95 -13.15 -14.69 -16.71
C SER A 95 -11.90 -13.93 -16.31
N ILE A 96 -12.06 -12.63 -16.00
CA ILE A 96 -10.96 -11.80 -15.46
C ILE A 96 -11.43 -10.99 -14.26
N ILE A 97 -10.52 -10.78 -13.33
CA ILE A 97 -10.72 -9.88 -12.19
C ILE A 97 -9.61 -8.82 -12.21
N LEU A 98 -10.01 -7.56 -12.27
CA LEU A 98 -9.10 -6.43 -12.26
C LEU A 98 -8.98 -5.87 -10.83
N THR A 99 -7.73 -5.76 -10.32
CA THR A 99 -7.46 -5.29 -8.95
C THR A 99 -6.53 -4.08 -8.92
N CYS A 100 -6.23 -3.53 -10.09
CA CYS A 100 -5.33 -2.39 -10.23
C CYS A 100 -5.96 -1.07 -9.71
N PRO A 101 -5.14 -0.03 -9.48
CA PRO A 101 -5.63 1.31 -9.14
C PRO A 101 -6.61 1.87 -10.19
N PHE A 102 -7.57 2.67 -9.74
CA PHE A 102 -8.68 3.13 -10.60
C PHE A 102 -8.24 3.80 -11.92
N PRO A 103 -7.20 4.65 -12.00
CA PRO A 103 -6.78 5.21 -13.28
C PRO A 103 -6.27 4.16 -14.27
N GLN A 104 -5.62 3.09 -13.79
CA GLN A 104 -5.18 1.97 -14.62
C GLN A 104 -6.37 1.11 -15.06
N LEU A 105 -7.32 0.85 -14.14
CA LEU A 105 -8.60 0.21 -14.47
C LEU A 105 -9.30 0.94 -15.61
N LYS A 106 -9.46 2.26 -15.48
CA LYS A 106 -10.13 3.09 -16.48
C LYS A 106 -9.45 2.96 -17.85
N LYS A 107 -8.12 3.00 -17.89
CA LYS A 107 -7.33 2.83 -19.13
C LYS A 107 -7.61 1.48 -19.80
N LEU A 108 -7.60 0.38 -19.01
CA LEU A 108 -7.75 -0.97 -19.55
C LEU A 108 -9.18 -1.32 -19.92
N SER A 109 -10.17 -0.90 -19.12
CA SER A 109 -11.51 -1.50 -19.13
C SER A 109 -12.65 -0.56 -19.48
N LYS A 110 -12.38 0.69 -19.90
CA LYS A 110 -13.40 1.70 -20.21
C LYS A 110 -14.51 1.19 -21.17
N LYS A 111 -14.15 0.33 -22.13
CA LYS A 111 -15.09 -0.23 -23.11
C LYS A 111 -16.06 -1.27 -22.53
N TYR A 112 -15.72 -1.88 -21.38
CA TYR A 112 -16.41 -3.05 -20.83
C TYR A 112 -17.15 -2.78 -19.53
N ILE A 113 -16.91 -1.62 -18.93
CA ILE A 113 -17.49 -1.22 -17.65
C ILE A 113 -18.52 -0.12 -17.89
N LYS A 114 -19.68 -0.23 -17.21
CA LYS A 114 -20.77 0.76 -17.33
C LYS A 114 -20.27 2.18 -17.08
N ASN A 115 -20.72 3.12 -17.91
CA ASN A 115 -20.34 4.53 -17.83
C ASN A 115 -20.63 5.14 -16.45
N SER A 116 -21.73 4.78 -15.81
CA SER A 116 -22.08 5.22 -14.46
C SER A 116 -21.05 4.84 -13.40
N PHE A 117 -20.31 3.75 -13.60
CA PHE A 117 -19.23 3.34 -12.71
C PHE A 117 -17.89 3.96 -13.12
N ILE A 118 -17.50 3.85 -14.41
CA ILE A 118 -16.16 4.25 -14.86
C ILE A 118 -15.94 5.78 -14.82
N ASN A 119 -17.02 6.56 -14.82
CA ASN A 119 -17.00 8.02 -14.75
C ASN A 119 -17.03 8.56 -13.30
N GLN A 120 -17.04 7.69 -12.29
CA GLN A 120 -16.96 8.15 -10.91
C GLN A 120 -15.64 8.88 -10.62
N LYS A 121 -15.73 9.93 -9.81
CA LYS A 121 -14.56 10.72 -9.41
C LYS A 121 -13.86 10.05 -8.22
N ILE A 122 -12.96 9.13 -8.50
CA ILE A 122 -12.13 8.48 -7.49
C ILE A 122 -10.80 9.20 -7.42
N LYS A 123 -10.49 9.75 -6.25
CA LYS A 123 -9.26 10.50 -6.02
C LYS A 123 -8.19 9.57 -5.43
N MET A 124 -7.20 9.24 -6.24
CA MET A 124 -6.02 8.50 -5.81
C MET A 124 -4.93 9.46 -5.35
N GLU A 125 -4.45 9.24 -4.16
CA GLU A 125 -3.41 10.05 -3.52
C GLU A 125 -2.04 9.40 -3.67
N ALA A 126 -1.02 10.23 -3.83
CA ALA A 126 0.37 9.78 -3.92
C ALA A 126 1.03 9.67 -2.54
N ASN A 127 2.14 8.93 -2.49
CA ASN A 127 3.06 8.88 -1.37
C ASN A 127 4.50 8.77 -1.87
N ILE A 128 5.42 9.43 -1.19
CA ILE A 128 6.85 9.19 -1.35
C ILE A 128 7.37 8.51 -0.11
N THR A 129 8.03 7.38 -0.31
CA THR A 129 8.61 6.57 0.76
C THR A 129 10.12 6.58 0.64
N ILE A 130 10.81 6.94 1.73
CA ILE A 130 12.26 6.82 1.84
C ILE A 130 12.58 5.66 2.77
N MET A 131 13.43 4.76 2.34
CA MET A 131 14.10 3.78 3.18
C MET A 131 15.52 4.26 3.39
N MET A 132 15.95 4.40 4.65
CA MET A 132 17.30 4.86 4.96
C MET A 132 17.97 4.00 6.02
N VAL A 133 19.30 3.92 5.93
CA VAL A 133 20.20 3.32 6.90
C VAL A 133 21.07 4.43 7.46
N VAL A 134 21.12 4.53 8.77
CA VAL A 134 21.92 5.52 9.48
C VAL A 134 22.73 4.84 10.60
N LYS A 135 23.76 5.52 11.12
CA LYS A 135 24.42 5.09 12.37
C LYS A 135 23.39 5.17 13.51
N ASN A 136 23.62 4.44 14.57
CA ASN A 136 22.71 4.31 15.71
C ASN A 136 22.24 5.67 16.24
N LEU A 137 20.94 5.91 16.16
CA LEU A 137 20.27 7.09 16.72
C LEU A 137 19.75 6.83 18.14
N GLY A 138 19.84 5.58 18.62
CA GLY A 138 19.40 5.19 19.96
C GLY A 138 17.88 5.29 20.16
N SER A 139 17.08 5.09 19.13
CA SER A 139 15.63 5.25 19.24
C SER A 139 14.98 4.17 20.10
N LYS A 140 14.23 4.61 21.12
CA LYS A 140 13.30 3.77 21.91
C LYS A 140 11.88 3.77 21.35
N ILE A 141 11.63 4.50 20.26
CA ILE A 141 10.32 4.70 19.63
C ILE A 141 10.22 3.86 18.37
N SER A 142 9.16 3.08 18.26
CA SER A 142 8.91 2.19 17.13
C SER A 142 8.37 2.92 15.90
N SER A 143 7.58 3.97 16.07
CA SER A 143 7.13 4.81 14.97
C SER A 143 6.65 6.18 15.43
N TYR A 144 6.76 7.15 14.55
CA TYR A 144 6.27 8.51 14.71
C TYR A 144 5.17 8.79 13.70
N PHE A 145 4.15 9.50 14.15
CA PHE A 145 3.14 10.15 13.32
C PHE A 145 3.35 11.65 13.48
N PHE A 146 3.41 12.36 12.37
CA PHE A 146 3.68 13.79 12.36
C PHE A 146 2.47 14.58 11.92
N SER A 147 2.18 15.67 12.62
CA SER A 147 1.29 16.73 12.14
C SER A 147 2.13 17.76 11.39
N ASP A 148 2.65 17.36 10.21
CA ASP A 148 3.50 18.20 9.36
C ASP A 148 2.95 18.19 7.93
N SER A 149 3.30 19.21 7.15
CA SER A 149 2.83 19.34 5.77
C SER A 149 3.56 18.42 4.77
N VAL A 150 4.74 17.93 5.13
CA VAL A 150 5.63 17.14 4.25
C VAL A 150 5.76 15.71 4.71
N LEU A 151 6.20 15.50 5.96
CA LEU A 151 6.42 14.19 6.56
C LEU A 151 5.22 13.75 7.38
N GLY A 152 4.60 12.62 7.02
CA GLY A 152 3.42 12.09 7.71
C GLY A 152 3.72 10.99 8.73
N TRP A 153 4.73 10.15 8.44
CA TRP A 153 5.02 8.99 9.27
C TRP A 153 6.46 8.51 9.14
N ALA A 154 7.00 7.98 10.24
CA ALA A 154 8.28 7.30 10.25
C ALA A 154 8.22 6.01 11.08
N ALA A 155 8.91 4.96 10.63
CA ALA A 155 9.02 3.69 11.35
C ALA A 155 10.48 3.30 11.55
N TYR A 156 10.81 2.91 12.77
CA TYR A 156 12.05 2.26 13.13
C TYR A 156 11.95 0.78 12.79
N GLU A 157 12.59 0.36 11.70
CA GLU A 157 12.45 -1.01 11.16
C GLU A 157 13.03 -2.07 12.07
N ASN A 158 14.12 -1.76 12.80
CA ASN A 158 14.73 -2.69 13.76
C ASN A 158 13.76 -3.08 14.88
N SER A 159 12.85 -2.17 15.29
CA SER A 159 11.83 -2.46 16.31
C SER A 159 10.85 -3.56 15.88
N LYS A 160 10.76 -3.85 14.59
CA LYS A 160 9.95 -4.95 14.04
C LYS A 160 10.59 -6.32 14.24
N LYS A 161 11.85 -6.38 14.65
CA LYS A 161 12.62 -7.61 14.93
C LYS A 161 12.51 -8.64 13.78
N ARG A 162 12.72 -8.18 12.54
CA ARG A 162 12.71 -9.01 11.33
C ARG A 162 14.12 -9.47 10.93
N PHE A 163 15.11 -8.74 11.34
CA PHE A 163 16.53 -8.94 11.04
C PHE A 163 17.38 -8.38 12.19
N LYS A 164 18.64 -8.76 12.23
CA LYS A 164 19.67 -8.14 13.10
C LYS A 164 20.45 -7.13 12.28
N SER A 165 20.77 -5.98 12.85
CA SER A 165 21.57 -4.94 12.21
C SER A 165 22.27 -4.09 13.27
N ASN A 166 23.51 -3.73 12.98
CA ASN A 166 24.30 -2.78 13.77
C ASN A 166 23.98 -1.32 13.40
N TYR A 167 23.09 -1.11 12.46
CA TYR A 167 22.65 0.20 12.00
C TYR A 167 21.17 0.37 12.26
N ASP A 168 20.71 1.61 12.33
CA ASP A 168 19.31 1.94 12.42
C ASP A 168 18.69 2.08 11.02
N LEU A 169 17.64 1.33 10.79
CA LEU A 169 16.88 1.35 9.53
C LEU A 169 15.55 2.06 9.77
N TRP A 170 15.28 3.02 8.91
CA TRP A 170 14.06 3.82 8.98
C TRP A 170 13.29 3.81 7.66
N THR A 171 11.97 3.78 7.77
CA THR A 171 11.06 4.04 6.65
C THR A 171 10.33 5.35 6.93
N LEU A 172 10.51 6.33 6.07
CA LEU A 172 9.82 7.62 6.12
C LEU A 172 8.75 7.66 5.05
N GLN A 173 7.57 8.20 5.38
CA GLN A 173 6.48 8.38 4.42
C GLN A 173 5.99 9.83 4.43
N SER A 174 5.90 10.40 3.24
CA SER A 174 5.37 11.75 3.06
C SER A 174 3.89 11.86 3.40
N THR A 175 3.42 13.09 3.53
CA THR A 175 1.98 13.36 3.46
C THR A 175 1.48 13.25 2.01
N PRO A 176 0.18 12.94 1.78
CA PRO A 176 -0.42 12.99 0.45
C PRO A 176 -0.35 14.39 -0.16
N LYS A 177 -0.61 15.42 0.64
CA LYS A 177 -0.61 16.82 0.20
C LYS A 177 0.70 17.22 -0.45
N TRP A 178 1.82 16.85 0.13
CA TRP A 178 3.14 17.13 -0.44
C TRP A 178 3.46 16.20 -1.61
N ALA A 179 3.21 14.88 -1.45
CA ALA A 179 3.50 13.90 -2.50
C ALA A 179 2.78 14.21 -3.82
N ASN A 180 1.50 14.61 -3.78
CA ASN A 180 0.74 14.96 -4.99
C ASN A 180 1.37 16.11 -5.79
N LYS A 181 2.06 17.03 -5.11
CA LYS A 181 2.76 18.14 -5.79
C LYS A 181 4.02 17.69 -6.54
N VAL A 182 4.74 16.70 -5.99
CA VAL A 182 6.09 16.35 -6.47
C VAL A 182 6.17 14.99 -7.17
N ILE A 183 5.13 14.16 -7.12
CA ILE A 183 5.18 12.77 -7.59
C ILE A 183 5.50 12.64 -9.08
N ASN A 184 4.98 13.51 -9.91
CA ASN A 184 5.20 13.46 -11.36
C ASN A 184 6.69 13.69 -11.73
N ASN A 185 7.38 14.52 -10.97
CA ASN A 185 8.80 14.84 -11.16
C ASN A 185 9.72 14.09 -10.19
N ASN A 186 9.17 13.19 -9.33
CA ASN A 186 9.96 12.50 -8.32
C ASN A 186 11.07 11.63 -8.93
N ARG A 187 10.87 11.10 -10.13
CA ARG A 187 11.90 10.29 -10.81
C ARG A 187 13.17 11.10 -11.10
N ILE A 188 13.02 12.36 -11.45
CA ILE A 188 14.13 13.30 -11.74
C ILE A 188 14.70 13.85 -10.43
N ASN A 189 13.83 14.27 -9.52
CA ASN A 189 14.19 14.98 -8.29
C ASN A 189 14.33 14.05 -7.07
N LYS A 190 14.72 12.78 -7.26
CA LYS A 190 14.81 11.79 -6.18
C LYS A 190 15.69 12.23 -5.02
N LEU A 191 16.87 12.76 -5.31
CA LEU A 191 17.84 13.20 -4.29
C LEU A 191 17.29 14.38 -3.48
N GLN A 192 16.76 15.39 -4.15
CA GLN A 192 16.19 16.58 -3.52
C GLN A 192 14.98 16.21 -2.63
N ASN A 193 14.05 15.42 -3.16
CA ASN A 193 12.87 14.97 -2.42
C ASN A 193 13.25 14.09 -1.22
N SER A 194 14.30 13.27 -1.36
CA SER A 194 14.83 12.49 -0.24
C SER A 194 15.40 13.38 0.85
N LYS A 195 16.21 14.37 0.45
CA LYS A 195 16.82 15.33 1.39
C LYS A 195 15.73 16.06 2.19
N ILE A 196 14.70 16.58 1.54
CA ILE A 196 13.59 17.29 2.20
C ILE A 196 12.92 16.41 3.27
N LEU A 197 12.60 15.14 2.96
CA LEU A 197 11.95 14.23 3.92
C LEU A 197 12.88 13.84 5.06
N ILE A 198 14.16 13.65 4.80
CA ILE A 198 15.16 13.27 5.78
C ILE A 198 15.45 14.45 6.73
N ASP A 199 15.64 15.65 6.21
CA ASP A 199 15.85 16.88 7.01
C ASP A 199 14.65 17.13 7.94
N LYS A 200 13.43 16.96 7.42
CA LYS A 200 12.21 17.03 8.22
C LYS A 200 12.18 15.97 9.33
N PHE A 201 12.59 14.74 9.04
CA PHE A 201 12.66 13.69 10.05
C PHE A 201 13.61 14.05 11.20
N PHE A 202 14.83 14.47 10.92
CA PHE A 202 15.77 14.88 11.95
C PHE A 202 15.26 16.08 12.74
N LYS A 203 14.73 17.10 12.06
CA LYS A 203 14.17 18.29 12.71
C LYS A 203 13.02 17.95 13.65
N LEU A 204 12.06 17.14 13.22
CA LEU A 204 10.84 16.83 13.99
C LEU A 204 11.08 15.83 15.12
N THR A 205 12.04 14.92 14.98
CA THR A 205 12.36 13.94 16.01
C THR A 205 13.35 14.45 17.06
N GLY A 206 14.11 15.50 16.72
CA GLY A 206 15.19 16.01 17.56
C GLY A 206 16.43 15.10 17.58
N PHE A 207 16.51 14.09 16.71
CA PHE A 207 17.73 13.32 16.57
C PHE A 207 18.86 14.19 16.02
N LYS A 208 20.07 14.04 16.56
CA LYS A 208 21.26 14.66 15.96
C LYS A 208 21.46 14.12 14.56
N ASN A 209 21.85 15.00 13.63
CA ASN A 209 22.18 14.58 12.26
C ASN A 209 23.25 13.49 12.30
N SER A 210 22.93 12.35 11.78
CA SER A 210 23.82 11.19 11.69
C SER A 210 24.14 10.91 10.22
N LYS A 211 25.32 10.34 9.98
CA LYS A 211 25.74 9.95 8.63
C LYS A 211 24.73 8.97 8.05
N ILE A 212 24.13 9.35 6.93
CA ILE A 212 23.28 8.48 6.13
C ILE A 212 24.20 7.57 5.32
N LEU A 213 24.13 6.28 5.58
CA LEU A 213 24.93 5.28 4.90
C LEU A 213 24.29 4.82 3.59
N TYR A 214 22.95 4.83 3.55
CA TYR A 214 22.18 4.45 2.38
C TYR A 214 20.78 5.09 2.43
N SER A 215 20.26 5.46 1.29
CA SER A 215 18.85 5.82 1.16
C SER A 215 18.30 5.42 -0.21
N LYS A 216 17.03 5.01 -0.22
CA LYS A 216 16.29 4.69 -1.44
C LYS A 216 14.93 5.38 -1.43
N ASN A 217 14.66 6.14 -2.48
CA ASN A 217 13.39 6.82 -2.69
C ASN A 217 12.49 6.01 -3.63
N HIS A 218 11.23 5.80 -3.24
CA HIS A 218 10.20 5.22 -4.07
C HIS A 218 8.95 6.11 -4.06
N GLY A 219 8.47 6.49 -5.24
CA GLY A 219 7.23 7.23 -5.42
C GLY A 219 6.06 6.30 -5.75
N TRP A 220 5.01 6.34 -4.95
CA TRP A 220 3.76 5.64 -5.17
C TRP A 220 2.73 6.62 -5.72
N LYS A 221 2.45 6.58 -7.03
CA LYS A 221 1.52 7.52 -7.67
C LYS A 221 0.07 7.30 -7.22
N TYR A 222 -0.29 6.06 -6.92
CA TYR A 222 -1.64 5.63 -6.52
C TYR A 222 -1.58 4.85 -5.21
N ALA A 223 -1.11 5.51 -4.15
CA ALA A 223 -0.83 4.86 -2.86
C ALA A 223 -2.10 4.49 -2.10
N PHE A 224 -3.12 5.33 -2.17
CA PHE A 224 -4.41 5.12 -1.51
C PHE A 224 -5.47 6.07 -2.08
N ASN A 225 -6.74 5.82 -1.77
CA ASN A 225 -7.83 6.73 -2.14
C ASN A 225 -8.29 7.57 -0.95
N SER A 226 -8.78 8.77 -1.23
CA SER A 226 -9.35 9.69 -0.22
C SER A 226 -10.88 9.75 -0.22
N ASN A 227 -11.53 9.20 -1.26
CA ASN A 227 -12.98 9.17 -1.39
C ASN A 227 -13.46 7.78 -1.87
N PRO A 228 -13.69 6.83 -0.94
CA PRO A 228 -14.16 5.50 -1.29
C PRO A 228 -15.55 5.52 -1.92
N LEU A 229 -15.87 4.48 -2.69
CA LEU A 229 -17.16 4.28 -3.30
C LEU A 229 -18.20 3.80 -2.26
N LYS A 230 -19.48 3.92 -2.60
CA LYS A 230 -20.58 3.34 -1.79
C LYS A 230 -20.75 1.83 -2.01
N ILE A 231 -20.20 1.27 -3.09
CA ILE A 231 -20.21 -0.16 -3.39
C ILE A 231 -18.87 -0.81 -3.03
N LYS A 232 -18.89 -2.12 -2.77
CA LYS A 232 -17.66 -2.83 -2.33
C LYS A 232 -16.90 -3.49 -3.46
N SER A 233 -17.57 -3.88 -4.54
CA SER A 233 -17.00 -4.50 -5.73
C SER A 233 -17.91 -4.33 -6.94
N TYR A 234 -17.40 -4.61 -8.12
CA TYR A 234 -18.17 -4.64 -9.37
C TYR A 234 -18.08 -6.02 -10.00
N TRP A 235 -19.22 -6.54 -10.50
CA TRP A 235 -19.32 -7.76 -11.25
C TRP A 235 -20.24 -7.58 -12.46
N ASN A 236 -19.77 -7.98 -13.62
CA ASN A 236 -20.55 -8.11 -14.85
C ASN A 236 -20.59 -9.58 -15.24
N SER A 237 -21.73 -10.22 -15.04
CA SER A 237 -21.92 -11.66 -15.29
C SER A 237 -21.83 -12.02 -16.77
N SER A 238 -22.39 -11.19 -17.67
CA SER A 238 -22.37 -11.43 -19.12
C SER A 238 -20.95 -11.45 -19.68
N LEU A 239 -20.10 -10.56 -19.19
CA LEU A 239 -18.68 -10.49 -19.59
C LEU A 239 -17.78 -11.33 -18.71
N ARG A 240 -18.26 -11.86 -17.59
CA ARG A 240 -17.44 -12.49 -16.54
C ARG A 240 -16.26 -11.60 -16.12
N LEU A 241 -16.55 -10.31 -15.92
CA LEU A 241 -15.60 -9.27 -15.55
C LEU A 241 -15.85 -8.83 -14.12
N GLY A 242 -14.87 -9.06 -13.24
CA GLY A 242 -14.87 -8.59 -11.87
C GLY A 242 -13.90 -7.43 -11.65
N VAL A 243 -14.25 -6.55 -10.71
CA VAL A 243 -13.33 -5.53 -10.20
C VAL A 243 -13.43 -5.49 -8.67
N CYS A 244 -12.30 -5.63 -8.00
CA CYS A 244 -12.19 -5.44 -6.56
C CYS A 244 -10.84 -4.81 -6.21
N ALA A 245 -10.85 -3.89 -5.27
CA ALA A 245 -9.63 -3.23 -4.79
C ALA A 245 -9.94 -2.47 -3.48
N ASP A 246 -8.89 -1.99 -2.82
CA ASP A 246 -9.03 -1.19 -1.60
C ASP A 246 -9.81 0.10 -1.83
N TRP A 247 -9.64 0.75 -2.97
CA TRP A 247 -10.28 2.03 -3.30
C TRP A 247 -11.81 1.97 -3.41
N PHE A 248 -12.43 0.80 -3.43
CA PHE A 248 -13.89 0.67 -3.26
C PHE A 248 -14.35 1.04 -1.85
N VAL A 249 -13.60 0.61 -0.83
CA VAL A 249 -14.04 0.63 0.57
C VAL A 249 -13.26 1.65 1.40
N GLY A 250 -12.00 1.90 1.05
CA GLY A 250 -11.12 2.81 1.79
C GLY A 250 -9.65 2.63 1.41
N SER A 251 -8.76 3.14 2.25
CA SER A 251 -7.32 3.20 1.98
C SER A 251 -6.49 2.20 2.81
N ARG A 252 -7.08 1.09 3.24
CA ARG A 252 -6.43 0.13 4.13
C ARG A 252 -6.35 -1.25 3.49
N LEU A 253 -5.44 -2.08 3.97
CA LEU A 253 -5.38 -3.50 3.58
C LEU A 253 -6.72 -4.22 3.80
N GLU A 254 -7.38 -3.93 4.92
CA GLU A 254 -8.73 -4.40 5.23
C GLU A 254 -9.74 -4.09 4.12
N SER A 255 -9.65 -2.91 3.52
CA SER A 255 -10.54 -2.47 2.45
C SER A 255 -10.42 -3.35 1.20
N GLY A 256 -9.20 -3.70 0.82
CA GLY A 256 -8.96 -4.64 -0.28
C GLY A 256 -9.52 -6.03 0.02
N TRP A 257 -9.34 -6.52 1.25
CA TRP A 257 -9.90 -7.82 1.67
C TRP A 257 -11.43 -7.81 1.66
N LEU A 258 -12.06 -6.75 2.16
CA LEU A 258 -13.53 -6.61 2.17
C LEU A 258 -14.09 -6.54 0.75
N SER A 259 -13.41 -5.82 -0.15
CA SER A 259 -13.79 -5.72 -1.55
C SER A 259 -13.70 -7.07 -2.26
N ALA A 260 -12.61 -7.80 -2.08
CA ALA A 260 -12.43 -9.13 -2.64
C ALA A 260 -13.45 -10.14 -2.10
N LYS A 261 -13.75 -10.09 -0.79
CA LYS A 261 -14.76 -10.94 -0.17
C LYS A 261 -16.15 -10.66 -0.72
N ASP A 262 -16.51 -9.40 -0.95
CA ASP A 262 -17.78 -9.02 -1.56
C ASP A 262 -17.89 -9.53 -3.01
N LEU A 263 -16.81 -9.39 -3.80
CA LEU A 263 -16.77 -9.91 -5.16
C LEU A 263 -16.91 -11.43 -5.18
N SER A 264 -16.25 -12.16 -4.30
CA SER A 264 -16.31 -13.62 -4.23
C SER A 264 -17.73 -14.17 -3.99
N LEU A 265 -18.61 -13.38 -3.37
CA LEU A 265 -20.03 -13.73 -3.17
C LEU A 265 -20.91 -13.44 -4.41
N LYS A 266 -20.43 -12.61 -5.34
CA LYS A 266 -21.15 -12.26 -6.58
C LYS A 266 -20.77 -13.17 -7.75
N ILE A 267 -19.58 -13.77 -7.69
CA ILE A 267 -19.13 -14.76 -8.68
C ILE A 267 -19.77 -16.10 -8.31
N LYS A 268 -20.81 -16.44 -9.02
CA LYS A 268 -21.50 -17.74 -8.91
C LYS A 268 -21.22 -18.56 -10.17
#